data_66169967edb4d15f43ce1764aa78b188
#
_entry.id   66169967edb4d15f43ce1764aa78b188
#
_cell.length_a   1.000
_cell.length_b   1.000
_cell.length_c   1.000
_cell.angle_alpha   90.00
_cell.angle_beta   90.00
_cell.angle_gamma   90.00
#
_symmetry.space_group_name_H-M   'P 1'
#
loop_
_entity.id
_entity.type
_entity.pdbx_description
1 polymer ?
#
loop_
_entity_poly.entity_id
_entity_poly.type
_entity_poly.pdbx_seq_one_letter_code
_entity_poly.pdbx_strand_id
1 'polypeptide(L)'
;MKKAASIVMAAFLALALSACGAAKSGEDGKAQSASGNATEKYTFGTDATYPPFEFQKDGKYVGIDIDLMNAIAKEEGFDVEIKPMDFKGIIPAITANQLDGAIAGISITDERKKVVDFSDPYYQAGLSLIVNEDNNDIKSPEDLNGKTIAIKKGTSGANLADQYAKTYGATIKYFDDSPSMYQEVANKNADATLEDFPVISYKIAIDPNAKLKIVGDRLNGDFYGIAVAKGDTELQKKINDGLKKLQENGEYDKIVEKYLGSAAK
;
A
#
# COMPACT_ATOMS: atom_id res chain seq x y z
N MET A 1 -15.01 60.78 -27.45
CA MET A 1 -16.00 61.09 -28.52
C MET A 1 -16.80 59.83 -28.75
N LYS A 2 -18.05 59.94 -28.37
CA LYS A 2 -19.31 59.62 -29.06
C LYS A 2 -19.49 58.10 -29.34
N LYS A 3 -20.43 57.50 -28.77
CA LYS A 3 -21.90 57.42 -28.73
C LYS A 3 -22.28 56.03 -29.18
N ALA A 4 -22.95 55.27 -28.37
CA ALA A 4 -24.40 55.15 -28.17
C ALA A 4 -25.05 54.35 -29.30
N ALA A 5 -25.79 53.46 -29.00
CA ALA A 5 -27.22 53.20 -28.66
C ALA A 5 -27.71 52.06 -29.60
N SER A 6 -28.67 51.29 -29.43
CA SER A 6 -29.94 51.18 -28.66
C SER A 6 -30.64 49.91 -29.15
N ILE A 7 -31.21 49.12 -28.26
CA ILE A 7 -32.65 48.82 -28.05
C ILE A 7 -33.45 48.39 -29.29
N VAL A 8 -34.21 47.27 -29.14
CA VAL A 8 -35.66 47.00 -29.33
C VAL A 8 -35.83 45.47 -29.43
N MET A 9 -36.36 44.72 -28.44
CA MET A 9 -37.74 44.53 -28.01
C MET A 9 -38.69 44.04 -29.11
N ALA A 10 -39.15 42.82 -28.98
CA ALA A 10 -40.58 42.46 -29.13
C ALA A 10 -40.85 40.99 -28.80
N ALA A 11 -41.78 40.84 -27.91
CA ALA A 11 -42.45 39.63 -27.47
C ALA A 11 -43.41 39.10 -28.55
N PHE A 12 -43.60 37.79 -28.57
CA PHE A 12 -44.90 37.23 -29.01
C PHE A 12 -45.25 36.00 -28.17
N LEU A 13 -46.34 36.17 -27.47
CA LEU A 13 -47.09 35.21 -26.69
C LEU A 13 -48.08 34.51 -27.63
N ALA A 14 -48.21 33.19 -27.58
CA ALA A 14 -49.42 32.53 -28.04
C ALA A 14 -49.62 31.20 -27.27
N LEU A 15 -50.68 31.19 -26.51
CA LEU A 15 -51.32 30.03 -25.90
C LEU A 15 -51.95 29.12 -26.94
N ALA A 16 -51.95 27.82 -26.67
CA ALA A 16 -53.05 26.95 -27.05
C ALA A 16 -53.21 25.83 -26.01
N LEU A 17 -54.29 25.91 -25.23
CA LEU A 17 -54.87 24.84 -24.42
C LEU A 17 -55.77 23.95 -25.30
N SER A 18 -55.98 22.77 -24.75
CA SER A 18 -57.09 21.80 -24.94
C SER A 18 -56.67 20.55 -25.70
N ALA A 19 -56.97 19.31 -25.26
CA ALA A 19 -58.24 18.84 -24.70
C ALA A 19 -58.07 17.57 -23.89
N CYS A 20 -58.92 17.38 -22.91
CA CYS A 20 -59.24 16.17 -22.17
C CYS A 20 -59.76 15.05 -23.06
N GLY A 21 -59.36 13.81 -22.78
CA GLY A 21 -60.01 12.60 -23.26
C GLY A 21 -59.82 11.46 -22.26
N ALA A 22 -60.91 11.01 -21.68
CA ALA A 22 -60.99 10.11 -20.53
C ALA A 22 -60.77 8.63 -20.85
N ALA A 23 -60.19 7.94 -19.89
CA ALA A 23 -60.42 6.57 -19.39
C ALA A 23 -60.27 5.37 -20.32
N LYS A 24 -59.32 4.46 -19.97
CA LYS A 24 -59.63 3.12 -19.44
C LYS A 24 -58.40 2.45 -18.84
N SER A 25 -58.70 1.84 -17.72
CA SER A 25 -57.93 0.90 -16.89
C SER A 25 -57.20 -0.21 -17.67
N GLY A 26 -55.98 -0.54 -17.18
CA GLY A 26 -55.43 -1.86 -17.37
C GLY A 26 -53.93 -1.90 -17.21
N GLU A 27 -53.50 -2.60 -16.18
CA GLU A 27 -52.26 -3.32 -15.98
C GLU A 27 -51.02 -2.57 -15.53
N ASP A 28 -50.65 -2.99 -14.32
CA ASP A 28 -49.44 -2.80 -13.61
C ASP A 28 -48.20 -3.08 -14.48
N GLY A 29 -47.63 -2.04 -15.03
CA GLY A 29 -46.24 -2.03 -15.50
C GLY A 29 -45.37 -1.48 -14.37
N LYS A 30 -44.89 -2.34 -13.45
CA LYS A 30 -43.73 -2.03 -12.62
C LYS A 30 -42.61 -1.60 -13.55
N ALA A 31 -42.35 -0.30 -13.61
CA ALA A 31 -41.08 0.22 -14.08
C ALA A 31 -40.03 -0.30 -13.10
N GLN A 32 -39.39 -1.42 -13.48
CA GLN A 32 -38.24 -1.96 -12.86
C GLN A 32 -37.15 -0.93 -13.15
N SER A 33 -36.91 -0.02 -12.20
CA SER A 33 -35.69 0.78 -12.16
C SER A 33 -34.55 -0.20 -12.16
N ALA A 34 -33.91 -0.37 -13.29
CA ALA A 34 -32.59 -0.98 -13.37
C ALA A 34 -31.65 -0.01 -12.64
N SER A 35 -31.62 -0.11 -11.32
CA SER A 35 -30.50 0.35 -10.52
C SER A 35 -29.33 -0.55 -10.92
N GLY A 36 -28.63 -0.14 -11.95
CA GLY A 36 -27.28 -0.64 -12.20
C GLY A 36 -26.48 -0.19 -10.99
N ASN A 37 -26.26 -1.12 -10.04
CA ASN A 37 -25.28 -0.88 -8.98
C ASN A 37 -23.95 -0.58 -9.69
N ALA A 38 -23.54 0.70 -9.67
CA ALA A 38 -22.20 1.05 -10.03
C ALA A 38 -21.29 0.28 -9.07
N THR A 39 -20.33 -0.48 -9.62
CA THR A 39 -19.34 -1.19 -8.81
C THR A 39 -18.63 -0.16 -7.95
N GLU A 40 -18.55 -0.41 -6.65
CA GLU A 40 -17.80 0.47 -5.75
C GLU A 40 -16.33 0.48 -6.16
N LYS A 41 -15.70 1.65 -6.11
CA LYS A 41 -14.30 1.82 -6.49
C LYS A 41 -13.53 2.43 -5.33
N TYR A 42 -12.47 1.74 -4.90
CA TYR A 42 -11.60 2.19 -3.84
C TYR A 42 -10.19 2.51 -4.37
N THR A 43 -9.55 3.48 -3.74
CA THR A 43 -8.21 3.94 -4.08
C THR A 43 -7.22 3.50 -3.02
N PHE A 44 -6.23 2.67 -3.40
CA PHE A 44 -5.22 2.12 -2.51
C PHE A 44 -3.84 2.67 -2.80
N GLY A 45 -3.16 3.18 -1.77
CA GLY A 45 -1.76 3.57 -1.85
C GLY A 45 -0.82 2.35 -1.84
N THR A 46 0.29 2.45 -2.55
CA THR A 46 1.37 1.45 -2.55
C THR A 46 2.73 2.11 -2.73
N ASP A 47 3.82 1.44 -2.28
CA ASP A 47 5.18 1.83 -2.61
C ASP A 47 5.68 0.95 -3.77
N ALA A 48 6.06 1.55 -4.88
CA ALA A 48 6.43 0.81 -6.08
C ALA A 48 7.91 0.39 -6.13
N THR A 49 8.61 0.34 -4.99
CA THR A 49 10.06 0.10 -4.88
C THR A 49 10.43 -1.02 -3.91
N TYR A 50 9.51 -1.95 -3.63
CA TYR A 50 9.63 -2.93 -2.55
C TYR A 50 9.39 -4.39 -2.99
N PRO A 51 10.20 -4.93 -3.94
CA PRO A 51 10.06 -6.33 -4.36
C PRO A 51 10.36 -7.29 -3.21
N PRO A 52 9.63 -8.41 -3.09
CA PRO A 52 8.67 -8.96 -4.04
C PRO A 52 7.22 -8.51 -3.83
N PHE A 53 6.94 -7.57 -2.92
CA PHE A 53 5.58 -7.18 -2.54
C PHE A 53 4.96 -6.18 -3.52
N GLU A 54 5.63 -5.06 -3.81
CA GLU A 54 5.16 -4.07 -4.77
C GLU A 54 6.31 -3.39 -5.50
N PHE A 55 6.35 -3.54 -6.80
CA PHE A 55 7.41 -2.98 -7.63
C PHE A 55 6.97 -2.76 -9.08
N GLN A 56 7.74 -1.98 -9.81
CA GLN A 56 7.50 -1.75 -11.22
C GLN A 56 8.30 -2.74 -12.08
N LYS A 57 7.61 -3.42 -13.00
CA LYS A 57 8.20 -4.29 -14.02
C LYS A 57 7.51 -4.04 -15.35
N ASP A 58 8.30 -3.76 -16.40
CA ASP A 58 7.81 -3.52 -17.77
C ASP A 58 6.69 -2.45 -17.81
N GLY A 59 6.84 -1.38 -17.01
CA GLY A 59 5.89 -0.27 -16.91
C GLY A 59 4.60 -0.59 -16.15
N LYS A 60 4.50 -1.75 -15.51
CA LYS A 60 3.34 -2.16 -14.70
C LYS A 60 3.74 -2.35 -13.24
N TYR A 61 2.81 -2.06 -12.35
CA TYR A 61 2.95 -2.42 -10.93
C TYR A 61 2.60 -3.88 -10.74
N VAL A 62 3.48 -4.62 -10.10
CA VAL A 62 3.38 -6.06 -9.85
C VAL A 62 3.91 -6.37 -8.46
N GLY A 63 3.66 -7.57 -7.98
CA GLY A 63 4.12 -8.04 -6.68
C GLY A 63 3.02 -8.74 -5.92
N ILE A 64 3.37 -9.30 -4.77
CA ILE A 64 2.44 -10.03 -3.91
C ILE A 64 1.27 -9.12 -3.52
N ASP A 65 1.56 -7.90 -3.07
CA ASP A 65 0.57 -6.93 -2.62
C ASP A 65 -0.39 -6.51 -3.73
N ILE A 66 0.16 -6.25 -4.92
CA ILE A 66 -0.63 -5.83 -6.08
C ILE A 66 -1.56 -6.94 -6.53
N ASP A 67 -1.04 -8.17 -6.65
CA ASP A 67 -1.84 -9.32 -7.08
C ASP A 67 -2.88 -9.69 -6.01
N LEU A 68 -2.52 -9.64 -4.73
CA LEU A 68 -3.40 -9.92 -3.60
C LEU A 68 -4.56 -8.93 -3.54
N MET A 69 -4.29 -7.62 -3.65
CA MET A 69 -5.34 -6.60 -3.60
C MET A 69 -6.31 -6.72 -4.78
N ASN A 70 -5.78 -6.97 -5.99
CA ASN A 70 -6.62 -7.22 -7.16
C ASN A 70 -7.49 -8.49 -7.02
N ALA A 71 -6.94 -9.55 -6.41
CA ALA A 71 -7.68 -10.79 -6.18
C ALA A 71 -8.78 -10.59 -5.12
N ILE A 72 -8.50 -9.86 -4.02
CA ILE A 72 -9.50 -9.49 -3.01
C ILE A 72 -10.62 -8.67 -3.65
N ALA A 73 -10.28 -7.63 -4.41
CA ALA A 73 -11.25 -6.76 -5.07
C ALA A 73 -12.18 -7.54 -6.00
N LYS A 74 -11.62 -8.46 -6.79
CA LYS A 74 -12.38 -9.36 -7.67
C LYS A 74 -13.31 -10.29 -6.89
N GLU A 75 -12.84 -10.87 -5.79
CA GLU A 75 -13.61 -11.82 -4.97
C GLU A 75 -14.79 -11.13 -4.27
N GLU A 76 -14.60 -9.87 -3.84
CA GLU A 76 -15.58 -9.07 -3.10
C GLU A 76 -16.42 -8.15 -3.99
N GLY A 77 -16.16 -8.12 -5.30
CA GLY A 77 -16.98 -7.44 -6.29
C GLY A 77 -16.85 -5.91 -6.26
N PHE A 78 -15.66 -5.37 -5.98
CA PHE A 78 -15.35 -3.95 -6.10
C PHE A 78 -14.17 -3.68 -7.03
N ASP A 79 -14.05 -2.44 -7.51
CA ASP A 79 -12.91 -2.00 -8.30
C ASP A 79 -11.83 -1.38 -7.40
N VAL A 80 -10.56 -1.60 -7.75
CA VAL A 80 -9.42 -1.00 -7.04
C VAL A 80 -8.57 -0.17 -8.00
N GLU A 81 -8.21 1.04 -7.54
CA GLU A 81 -7.20 1.87 -8.19
C GLU A 81 -5.95 1.92 -7.32
N ILE A 82 -4.84 1.42 -7.86
CA ILE A 82 -3.54 1.45 -7.16
C ILE A 82 -2.83 2.78 -7.45
N LYS A 83 -2.48 3.52 -6.39
CA LYS A 83 -1.73 4.78 -6.47
C LYS A 83 -0.34 4.64 -5.87
N PRO A 84 0.71 4.64 -6.70
CA PRO A 84 2.08 4.61 -6.19
C PRO A 84 2.46 5.94 -5.55
N MET A 85 3.16 5.88 -4.43
CA MET A 85 3.65 7.05 -3.70
C MET A 85 4.78 6.65 -2.73
N ASP A 86 5.50 7.66 -2.22
CA ASP A 86 6.50 7.41 -1.18
C ASP A 86 5.86 6.76 0.05
N PHE A 87 6.47 5.71 0.59
CA PHE A 87 5.97 4.95 1.74
C PHE A 87 5.60 5.85 2.93
N LYS A 88 6.45 6.84 3.25
CA LYS A 88 6.24 7.80 4.36
C LYS A 88 4.95 8.61 4.24
N GLY A 89 4.42 8.75 3.02
CA GLY A 89 3.20 9.50 2.73
C GLY A 89 1.92 8.68 2.83
N ILE A 90 2.00 7.35 2.88
CA ILE A 90 0.83 6.46 2.79
C ILE A 90 -0.13 6.64 3.97
N ILE A 91 0.35 6.47 5.21
CA ILE A 91 -0.51 6.63 6.40
C ILE A 91 -1.08 8.07 6.50
N PRO A 92 -0.29 9.14 6.30
CA PRO A 92 -0.83 10.49 6.19
C PRO A 92 -1.92 10.67 5.13
N ALA A 93 -1.78 10.04 3.95
CA ALA A 93 -2.79 10.15 2.87
C ALA A 93 -4.10 9.45 3.24
N ILE A 94 -4.05 8.29 3.91
CA ILE A 94 -5.26 7.62 4.45
C ILE A 94 -5.93 8.52 5.50
N THR A 95 -5.19 9.06 6.45
CA THR A 95 -5.74 9.90 7.51
C THR A 95 -6.31 11.23 6.99
N ALA A 96 -5.83 11.70 5.83
CA ALA A 96 -6.35 12.88 5.15
C ALA A 96 -7.50 12.56 4.17
N ASN A 97 -8.01 11.31 4.13
CA ASN A 97 -9.05 10.82 3.20
C ASN A 97 -8.68 11.03 1.71
N GLN A 98 -7.39 10.96 1.38
CA GLN A 98 -6.89 10.99 0.00
C GLN A 98 -6.78 9.58 -0.59
N LEU A 99 -6.79 8.56 0.27
CA LEU A 99 -6.82 7.14 -0.02
C LEU A 99 -7.86 6.48 0.88
N ASP A 100 -8.53 5.46 0.35
CA ASP A 100 -9.44 4.62 1.13
C ASP A 100 -8.64 3.60 1.95
N GLY A 101 -7.50 3.16 1.41
CA GLY A 101 -6.61 2.24 2.09
C GLY A 101 -5.22 2.19 1.46
N ALA A 102 -4.41 1.23 1.91
CA ALA A 102 -3.11 0.95 1.32
C ALA A 102 -2.66 -0.50 1.56
N ILE A 103 -1.94 -1.03 0.58
CA ILE A 103 -1.20 -2.27 0.67
C ILE A 103 0.23 -2.03 0.16
N ALA A 104 1.21 -2.16 1.03
CA ALA A 104 2.61 -1.77 0.76
C ALA A 104 3.58 -2.38 1.78
N GLY A 105 3.49 -3.68 2.07
CA GLY A 105 4.30 -4.30 3.12
C GLY A 105 4.18 -3.58 4.46
N ILE A 106 2.98 -3.12 4.83
CA ILE A 106 2.79 -2.25 5.99
C ILE A 106 2.75 -3.07 7.27
N SER A 107 3.81 -2.99 8.10
CA SER A 107 3.82 -3.62 9.42
C SER A 107 2.67 -3.10 10.29
N ILE A 108 1.93 -4.03 10.90
CA ILE A 108 0.89 -3.73 11.88
C ILE A 108 1.57 -3.31 13.19
N THR A 109 1.51 -2.03 13.54
CA THR A 109 2.10 -1.51 14.78
C THR A 109 1.04 -0.81 15.63
N ASP A 110 1.25 -0.78 16.96
CA ASP A 110 0.33 -0.10 17.87
C ASP A 110 0.26 1.42 17.61
N GLU A 111 1.34 2.00 17.09
CA GLU A 111 1.37 3.41 16.71
C GLU A 111 0.45 3.67 15.52
N ARG A 112 0.55 2.86 14.46
CA ARG A 112 -0.28 2.98 13.26
C ARG A 112 -1.75 2.68 13.56
N LYS A 113 -2.05 1.70 14.42
CA LYS A 113 -3.42 1.38 14.85
C LYS A 113 -4.15 2.54 15.52
N LYS A 114 -3.45 3.55 16.02
CA LYS A 114 -4.10 4.75 16.60
C LYS A 114 -4.79 5.60 15.54
N VAL A 115 -4.31 5.58 14.30
CA VAL A 115 -4.74 6.50 13.24
C VAL A 115 -5.34 5.82 12.01
N VAL A 116 -5.12 4.52 11.81
CA VAL A 116 -5.73 3.68 10.77
C VAL A 116 -6.21 2.37 11.37
N ASP A 117 -7.09 1.65 10.67
CA ASP A 117 -7.41 0.26 10.98
C ASP A 117 -6.69 -0.66 9.98
N PHE A 118 -6.54 -1.93 10.35
CA PHE A 118 -5.85 -2.94 9.55
C PHE A 118 -6.75 -4.14 9.30
N SER A 119 -6.52 -4.78 8.17
CA SER A 119 -7.01 -6.14 7.94
C SER A 119 -6.42 -7.13 8.95
N ASP A 120 -6.90 -8.36 8.91
CA ASP A 120 -6.17 -9.49 9.47
C ASP A 120 -4.77 -9.56 8.83
N PRO A 121 -3.75 -10.07 9.55
CA PRO A 121 -2.41 -10.21 9.01
C PRO A 121 -2.39 -11.09 7.77
N TYR A 122 -1.73 -10.61 6.68
CA TYR A 122 -1.61 -11.43 5.48
C TYR A 122 -0.22 -12.04 5.28
N TYR A 123 0.84 -11.48 5.87
CA TYR A 123 2.20 -12.01 5.73
C TYR A 123 3.01 -11.80 7.01
N GLN A 124 3.82 -12.81 7.39
CA GLN A 124 4.76 -12.67 8.50
C GLN A 124 6.10 -12.12 7.98
N ALA A 125 6.46 -10.94 8.41
CA ALA A 125 7.69 -10.24 8.03
C ALA A 125 8.77 -10.35 9.12
N GLY A 126 8.97 -9.30 9.87
CA GLY A 126 10.00 -9.17 10.91
C GLY A 126 11.28 -8.56 10.38
N LEU A 127 11.86 -7.62 11.16
CA LEU A 127 13.05 -6.88 10.82
C LEU A 127 14.32 -7.73 10.98
N SER A 128 15.30 -7.46 10.13
CA SER A 128 16.65 -8.01 10.20
C SER A 128 17.69 -6.89 10.19
N LEU A 129 18.86 -7.16 10.76
CA LEU A 129 20.04 -6.31 10.64
C LEU A 129 20.85 -6.75 9.43
N ILE A 130 21.18 -5.80 8.55
CA ILE A 130 21.89 -6.05 7.30
C ILE A 130 23.16 -5.21 7.28
N VAL A 131 24.23 -5.80 6.80
CA VAL A 131 25.53 -5.17 6.63
C VAL A 131 26.10 -5.46 5.25
N ASN A 132 27.18 -4.77 4.87
CA ASN A 132 27.97 -5.16 3.69
C ASN A 132 28.49 -6.60 3.84
N GLU A 133 28.54 -7.36 2.76
CA GLU A 133 28.96 -8.78 2.77
C GLU A 133 30.36 -8.99 3.37
N ASP A 134 31.28 -8.02 3.21
CA ASP A 134 32.63 -8.06 3.76
C ASP A 134 32.71 -7.63 5.24
N ASN A 135 31.63 -7.06 5.80
CA ASN A 135 31.64 -6.62 7.20
C ASN A 135 31.60 -7.82 8.14
N ASN A 136 32.60 -7.95 9.01
CA ASN A 136 32.67 -9.00 10.01
C ASN A 136 32.64 -8.48 11.46
N ASP A 137 32.51 -7.16 11.61
CA ASP A 137 32.57 -6.49 12.91
C ASP A 137 31.19 -6.36 13.55
N ILE A 138 30.12 -6.18 12.74
CA ILE A 138 28.75 -6.04 13.21
C ILE A 138 28.06 -7.40 13.10
N LYS A 139 27.61 -7.94 14.25
CA LYS A 139 26.91 -9.22 14.34
C LYS A 139 25.56 -9.09 15.03
N SER A 140 25.37 -8.00 15.78
CA SER A 140 24.16 -7.73 16.57
C SER A 140 23.96 -6.21 16.72
N PRO A 141 22.80 -5.75 17.19
CA PRO A 141 22.53 -4.32 17.42
C PRO A 141 23.52 -3.65 18.39
N GLU A 142 24.10 -4.38 19.31
CA GLU A 142 25.08 -3.87 20.30
C GLU A 142 26.36 -3.37 19.63
N ASP A 143 26.69 -3.90 18.44
CA ASP A 143 27.88 -3.53 17.68
C ASP A 143 27.70 -2.21 16.88
N LEU A 144 26.50 -1.59 16.97
CA LEU A 144 26.18 -0.35 16.25
C LEU A 144 26.71 0.94 16.92
N ASN A 145 27.47 0.84 17.99
CA ASN A 145 28.05 1.99 18.67
C ASN A 145 28.97 2.78 17.69
N GLY A 146 28.64 4.06 17.49
CA GLY A 146 29.38 4.96 16.59
C GLY A 146 29.23 4.61 15.10
N LYS A 147 28.38 3.67 14.72
CA LYS A 147 28.11 3.26 13.35
C LYS A 147 27.01 4.08 12.70
N THR A 148 26.97 4.06 11.38
CA THR A 148 25.96 4.74 10.58
C THR A 148 24.95 3.71 10.05
N ILE A 149 23.68 3.94 10.34
CA ILE A 149 22.55 3.14 9.85
C ILE A 149 21.87 3.92 8.71
N ALA A 150 21.83 3.35 7.51
CA ALA A 150 20.96 3.82 6.43
C ALA A 150 19.55 3.26 6.64
N ILE A 151 18.51 4.08 6.51
CA ILE A 151 17.14 3.62 6.79
C ILE A 151 16.09 4.34 5.93
N LYS A 152 15.04 3.63 5.53
CA LYS A 152 13.92 4.18 4.79
C LYS A 152 12.95 4.88 5.72
N LYS A 153 12.57 6.12 5.37
CA LYS A 153 11.66 6.96 6.16
C LYS A 153 10.28 6.34 6.35
N GLY A 154 9.71 6.49 7.54
CA GLY A 154 8.33 6.10 7.86
C GLY A 154 8.12 4.61 8.09
N THR A 155 9.17 3.79 8.03
CA THR A 155 9.12 2.33 8.28
C THR A 155 9.17 1.99 9.76
N SER A 156 8.77 0.77 10.12
CA SER A 156 9.01 0.20 11.47
C SER A 156 10.51 0.11 11.76
N GLY A 157 11.32 -0.18 10.73
CA GLY A 157 12.77 -0.16 10.80
C GLY A 157 13.34 1.21 11.17
N ALA A 158 12.74 2.32 10.69
CA ALA A 158 13.16 3.67 11.06
C ALA A 158 12.94 3.93 12.56
N ASN A 159 11.80 3.53 13.10
CA ASN A 159 11.51 3.67 14.52
C ASN A 159 12.51 2.87 15.37
N LEU A 160 12.87 1.66 14.94
CA LEU A 160 13.86 0.82 15.62
C LEU A 160 15.28 1.42 15.50
N ALA A 161 15.66 1.93 14.32
CA ALA A 161 16.94 2.61 14.11
C ALA A 161 17.08 3.85 15.01
N ASP A 162 16.01 4.63 15.19
CA ASP A 162 15.98 5.77 16.12
C ASP A 162 16.17 5.33 17.59
N GLN A 163 15.65 4.16 17.96
CA GLN A 163 15.91 3.57 19.29
C GLN A 163 17.38 3.16 19.41
N TYR A 164 17.97 2.54 18.39
CA TYR A 164 19.38 2.14 18.39
C TYR A 164 20.33 3.36 18.42
N ALA A 165 19.95 4.46 17.73
CA ALA A 165 20.69 5.72 17.84
C ALA A 165 20.76 6.22 19.29
N LYS A 166 19.65 6.14 20.01
CA LYS A 166 19.60 6.55 21.43
C LYS A 166 20.30 5.57 22.36
N THR A 167 20.18 4.27 22.09
CA THR A 167 20.68 3.21 23.00
C THR A 167 22.17 2.94 22.78
N TYR A 168 22.60 2.90 21.52
CA TYR A 168 23.96 2.51 21.15
C TYR A 168 24.80 3.65 20.56
N GLY A 169 24.22 4.86 20.38
CA GLY A 169 24.97 5.99 19.82
C GLY A 169 25.21 5.89 18.31
N ALA A 170 24.34 5.17 17.58
CA ALA A 170 24.40 5.09 16.12
C ALA A 170 23.98 6.43 15.48
N THR A 171 24.48 6.70 14.27
CA THR A 171 24.04 7.83 13.43
C THR A 171 23.07 7.34 12.37
N ILE A 172 22.00 8.09 12.08
CA ILE A 172 21.00 7.69 11.11
C ILE A 172 21.09 8.51 9.83
N LYS A 173 21.09 7.82 8.66
CA LYS A 173 20.91 8.43 7.35
C LYS A 173 19.57 7.97 6.78
N TYR A 174 18.67 8.92 6.48
CA TYR A 174 17.33 8.63 5.98
C TYR A 174 17.24 8.68 4.46
N PHE A 175 16.56 7.68 3.88
CA PHE A 175 16.28 7.53 2.45
C PHE A 175 14.78 7.49 2.18
N ASP A 176 14.37 7.76 0.94
CA ASP A 176 12.97 7.70 0.54
C ASP A 176 12.57 6.30 0.03
N ASP A 177 13.54 5.51 -0.44
CA ASP A 177 13.34 4.16 -1.00
C ASP A 177 14.37 3.15 -0.51
N SER A 178 14.02 1.85 -0.56
CA SER A 178 14.91 0.76 -0.14
C SER A 178 16.11 0.55 -1.08
N PRO A 179 15.99 0.67 -2.42
CA PRO A 179 17.16 0.57 -3.30
C PRO A 179 18.29 1.54 -2.98
N SER A 180 17.98 2.82 -2.75
CA SER A 180 18.97 3.83 -2.35
C SER A 180 19.61 3.52 -1.01
N MET A 181 18.81 3.07 -0.05
CA MET A 181 19.28 2.63 1.27
C MET A 181 20.26 1.45 1.17
N TYR A 182 19.93 0.43 0.37
CA TYR A 182 20.82 -0.73 0.14
C TYR A 182 22.14 -0.32 -0.52
N GLN A 183 22.09 0.62 -1.47
CA GLN A 183 23.28 1.11 -2.17
C GLN A 183 24.29 1.76 -1.21
N GLU A 184 23.81 2.47 -0.18
CA GLU A 184 24.67 3.07 0.83
C GLU A 184 25.46 2.01 1.63
N VAL A 185 24.80 0.92 2.01
CA VAL A 185 25.46 -0.18 2.73
C VAL A 185 26.38 -0.97 1.79
N ALA A 186 25.91 -1.29 0.58
CA ALA A 186 26.71 -2.00 -0.42
C ALA A 186 27.99 -1.26 -0.80
N ASN A 187 27.95 0.09 -0.84
CA ASN A 187 29.09 0.95 -1.12
C ASN A 187 29.92 1.31 0.13
N LYS A 188 29.55 0.81 1.30
CA LYS A 188 30.22 1.09 2.59
C LYS A 188 30.15 2.57 3.01
N ASN A 189 29.16 3.34 2.50
CA ASN A 189 28.86 4.71 2.92
C ASN A 189 27.99 4.76 4.19
N ALA A 190 27.38 3.63 4.52
CA ALA A 190 26.74 3.33 5.80
C ALA A 190 27.20 1.94 6.25
N ASP A 191 27.22 1.72 7.57
CA ASP A 191 27.71 0.47 8.16
C ASP A 191 26.64 -0.63 8.14
N ALA A 192 25.38 -0.23 8.29
CA ALA A 192 24.24 -1.16 8.41
C ALA A 192 22.94 -0.58 7.88
N THR A 193 21.94 -1.43 7.74
CA THR A 193 20.52 -1.08 7.58
C THR A 193 19.63 -2.07 8.31
N LEU A 194 18.35 -1.68 8.53
CA LEU A 194 17.29 -2.56 9.02
C LEU A 194 16.26 -2.71 7.92
N GLU A 195 15.89 -3.94 7.59
CA GLU A 195 14.91 -4.22 6.56
C GLU A 195 14.10 -5.47 6.92
N ASP A 196 12.90 -5.58 6.37
CA ASP A 196 12.07 -6.74 6.54
C ASP A 196 12.70 -7.99 5.91
N PHE A 197 12.75 -9.06 6.67
CA PHE A 197 13.43 -10.30 6.28
C PHE A 197 13.03 -10.83 4.91
N PRO A 198 11.73 -10.92 4.54
CA PRO A 198 11.36 -11.45 3.23
C PRO A 198 11.89 -10.60 2.07
N VAL A 199 11.99 -9.29 2.26
CA VAL A 199 12.42 -8.34 1.24
C VAL A 199 13.94 -8.42 1.01
N ILE A 200 14.71 -8.36 2.09
CA ILE A 200 16.16 -8.45 1.96
C ILE A 200 16.61 -9.85 1.53
N SER A 201 15.95 -10.91 1.99
CA SER A 201 16.23 -12.29 1.55
C SER A 201 15.95 -12.45 0.06
N TYR A 202 14.84 -11.91 -0.43
CA TYR A 202 14.55 -11.88 -1.87
C TYR A 202 15.61 -11.10 -2.64
N LYS A 203 15.98 -9.89 -2.19
CA LYS A 203 17.02 -9.07 -2.83
C LYS A 203 18.34 -9.81 -2.95
N ILE A 204 18.81 -10.47 -1.89
CA ILE A 204 20.07 -11.23 -1.89
C ILE A 204 19.97 -12.45 -2.82
N ALA A 205 18.81 -13.12 -2.83
CA ALA A 205 18.61 -14.32 -3.64
C ALA A 205 18.61 -14.04 -5.16
N ILE A 206 18.07 -12.89 -5.59
CA ILE A 206 17.95 -12.56 -7.02
C ILE A 206 19.10 -11.72 -7.57
N ASP A 207 19.91 -11.11 -6.69
CA ASP A 207 21.02 -10.23 -7.09
C ASP A 207 22.33 -10.73 -6.49
N PRO A 208 23.12 -11.51 -7.25
CA PRO A 208 24.42 -11.99 -6.80
C PRO A 208 25.43 -10.87 -6.48
N ASN A 209 25.16 -9.64 -6.93
CA ASN A 209 26.01 -8.48 -6.69
C ASN A 209 25.43 -7.53 -5.64
N ALA A 210 24.46 -7.96 -4.83
CA ALA A 210 23.85 -7.14 -3.80
C ALA A 210 24.87 -6.61 -2.79
N LYS A 211 25.96 -7.35 -2.55
CA LYS A 211 27.01 -7.04 -1.56
C LYS A 211 26.48 -6.80 -0.17
N LEU A 212 25.41 -7.51 0.17
CA LEU A 212 24.71 -7.41 1.44
C LEU A 212 24.60 -8.78 2.08
N LYS A 213 24.62 -8.84 3.42
CA LYS A 213 24.28 -10.03 4.19
C LYS A 213 23.46 -9.68 5.42
N ILE A 214 22.61 -10.61 5.80
CA ILE A 214 21.88 -10.58 7.06
C ILE A 214 22.79 -11.05 8.17
N VAL A 215 22.74 -10.40 9.33
CA VAL A 215 23.49 -10.78 10.53
C VAL A 215 22.56 -10.92 11.74
N GLY A 216 22.87 -11.87 12.61
CA GLY A 216 22.05 -12.17 13.79
C GLY A 216 20.68 -12.79 13.45
N ASP A 217 19.83 -12.83 14.48
CA ASP A 217 18.44 -13.30 14.37
C ASP A 217 17.51 -12.17 13.91
N ARG A 218 16.25 -12.52 13.58
CA ARG A 218 15.20 -11.52 13.35
C ARG A 218 15.01 -10.67 14.60
N LEU A 219 14.91 -9.35 14.43
CA LEU A 219 14.83 -8.39 15.52
C LEU A 219 13.42 -8.29 16.12
N ASN A 220 12.40 -8.69 15.36
CA ASN A 220 11.01 -8.73 15.80
C ASN A 220 10.21 -9.77 14.98
N GLY A 221 8.93 -9.93 15.32
CA GLY A 221 8.00 -10.85 14.65
C GLY A 221 6.83 -10.11 13.98
N ASP A 222 7.06 -8.97 13.38
CA ASP A 222 6.03 -8.13 12.77
C ASP A 222 5.28 -8.85 11.64
N PHE A 223 4.01 -8.47 11.47
CA PHE A 223 3.14 -8.93 10.39
C PHE A 223 2.73 -7.75 9.51
N TYR A 224 2.53 -8.01 8.22
CA TYR A 224 1.91 -7.07 7.31
C TYR A 224 0.39 -7.14 7.36
N GLY A 225 -0.24 -5.99 7.24
CA GLY A 225 -1.68 -5.83 7.11
C GLY A 225 -2.03 -4.78 6.05
N ILE A 226 -3.23 -4.90 5.50
CA ILE A 226 -3.81 -3.90 4.61
C ILE A 226 -4.41 -2.80 5.48
N ALA A 227 -3.92 -1.57 5.32
CA ALA A 227 -4.41 -0.43 6.10
C ALA A 227 -5.66 0.17 5.43
N VAL A 228 -6.64 0.58 6.23
CA VAL A 228 -7.83 1.31 5.80
C VAL A 228 -8.06 2.54 6.69
N ALA A 229 -8.91 3.46 6.23
CA ALA A 229 -9.27 4.63 7.04
C ALA A 229 -9.82 4.19 8.41
N LYS A 230 -9.49 4.98 9.45
CA LYS A 230 -9.91 4.68 10.82
C LYS A 230 -11.42 4.67 10.94
N GLY A 231 -11.98 3.55 11.38
CA GLY A 231 -13.43 3.35 11.54
C GLY A 231 -14.16 2.87 10.27
N ASP A 232 -13.46 2.66 9.15
CA ASP A 232 -14.05 2.05 7.96
C ASP A 232 -14.15 0.52 8.12
N THR A 233 -15.12 0.12 8.92
CA THR A 233 -15.37 -1.30 9.23
C THR A 233 -15.96 -2.07 8.06
N GLU A 234 -16.60 -1.39 7.09
CA GLU A 234 -17.16 -2.03 5.91
C GLU A 234 -16.07 -2.49 4.95
N LEU A 235 -15.17 -1.58 4.57
CA LEU A 235 -14.04 -1.91 3.71
C LEU A 235 -13.10 -2.92 4.39
N GLN A 236 -12.80 -2.74 5.69
CA GLN A 236 -12.02 -3.69 6.47
C GLN A 236 -12.61 -5.10 6.42
N LYS A 237 -13.94 -5.21 6.59
CA LYS A 237 -14.63 -6.50 6.52
C LYS A 237 -14.55 -7.13 5.13
N LYS A 238 -14.78 -6.37 4.06
CA LYS A 238 -14.64 -6.86 2.67
C LYS A 238 -13.23 -7.41 2.44
N ILE A 239 -12.21 -6.67 2.87
CA ILE A 239 -10.81 -7.10 2.73
C ILE A 239 -10.56 -8.40 3.49
N ASN A 240 -11.02 -8.52 4.74
CA ASN A 240 -10.83 -9.73 5.54
C ASN A 240 -11.59 -10.94 4.97
N ASP A 241 -12.83 -10.74 4.52
CA ASP A 241 -13.63 -11.80 3.90
C ASP A 241 -12.95 -12.31 2.61
N GLY A 242 -12.48 -11.38 1.76
CA GLY A 242 -11.74 -11.72 0.54
C GLY A 242 -10.43 -12.42 0.82
N LEU A 243 -9.62 -11.91 1.75
CA LEU A 243 -8.35 -12.53 2.16
C LEU A 243 -8.56 -13.97 2.64
N LYS A 244 -9.56 -14.17 3.51
CA LYS A 244 -9.92 -15.49 4.02
C LYS A 244 -10.30 -16.45 2.88
N LYS A 245 -11.15 -16.03 1.93
CA LYS A 245 -11.54 -16.85 0.78
C LYS A 245 -10.34 -17.23 -0.08
N LEU A 246 -9.41 -16.30 -0.34
CA LEU A 246 -8.19 -16.56 -1.10
C LEU A 246 -7.26 -17.56 -0.39
N GLN A 247 -7.20 -17.52 0.94
CA GLN A 247 -6.45 -18.50 1.75
C GLN A 247 -7.13 -19.88 1.70
N GLU A 248 -8.46 -19.95 1.84
CA GLU A 248 -9.22 -21.20 1.84
C GLU A 248 -9.21 -21.91 0.48
N ASN A 249 -9.20 -21.15 -0.64
CA ASN A 249 -9.19 -21.73 -1.99
C ASN A 249 -7.79 -21.92 -2.60
N GLY A 250 -6.73 -21.54 -1.85
CA GLY A 250 -5.32 -21.69 -2.25
C GLY A 250 -4.82 -20.67 -3.27
N GLU A 251 -5.59 -19.63 -3.58
CA GLU A 251 -5.16 -18.57 -4.49
C GLU A 251 -4.10 -17.66 -3.83
N TYR A 252 -4.23 -17.43 -2.53
CA TYR A 252 -3.19 -16.73 -1.74
C TYR A 252 -1.82 -17.43 -1.89
N ASP A 253 -1.77 -18.74 -1.70
CA ASP A 253 -0.53 -19.51 -1.81
C ASP A 253 0.08 -19.40 -3.22
N LYS A 254 -0.74 -19.46 -4.27
CA LYS A 254 -0.28 -19.29 -5.66
C LYS A 254 0.30 -17.89 -5.92
N ILE A 255 -0.31 -16.84 -5.36
CA ILE A 255 0.20 -15.47 -5.47
C ILE A 255 1.57 -15.38 -4.80
N VAL A 256 1.71 -15.88 -3.58
CA VAL A 256 2.99 -15.84 -2.84
C VAL A 256 4.05 -16.68 -3.56
N GLU A 257 3.72 -17.89 -4.00
CA GLU A 257 4.63 -18.80 -4.69
C GLU A 257 5.11 -18.24 -6.04
N LYS A 258 4.27 -17.49 -6.75
CA LYS A 258 4.62 -16.81 -8.01
C LYS A 258 5.86 -15.92 -7.86
N TYR A 259 6.05 -15.28 -6.71
CA TYR A 259 7.12 -14.31 -6.48
C TYR A 259 8.27 -14.87 -5.64
N LEU A 260 7.98 -15.73 -4.67
CA LEU A 260 8.98 -16.26 -3.73
C LEU A 260 9.38 -17.71 -4.04
N GLY A 261 8.68 -18.36 -4.98
CA GLY A 261 8.90 -19.79 -5.27
C GLY A 261 8.42 -20.67 -4.11
N SER A 262 8.66 -21.98 -4.25
CA SER A 262 8.26 -22.97 -3.24
C SER A 262 8.99 -22.87 -1.90
N ALA A 263 10.00 -22.01 -1.81
CA ALA A 263 10.76 -21.74 -0.56
C ALA A 263 10.03 -20.78 0.41
N ALA A 264 8.84 -20.27 0.01
CA ALA A 264 8.03 -19.34 0.82
C ALA A 264 7.17 -20.03 1.90
N LYS A 265 7.29 -21.36 2.04
CA LYS A 265 6.52 -22.17 3.01
C LYS A 265 7.32 -22.44 4.27
#